data_7aeb56c49e280649d35171b0a790ef3a
#
_entry.id   7aeb56c49e280649d35171b0a790ef3a
#
_cell.length_a   1.000
_cell.length_b   1.000
_cell.length_c   1.000
_cell.angle_alpha   90.00
_cell.angle_beta   90.00
_cell.angle_gamma   90.00
#
_symmetry.space_group_name_H-M   'P 1'
#
loop_
_entity.id
_entity.type
_entity.pdbx_description
1 polymer ?
#
loop_
_entity_poly.entity_id
_entity_poly.type
_entity_poly.pdbx_seq_one_letter_code
_entity_poly.pdbx_strand_id
1 'polypeptide(L)'
;PFLKMIHPLNNLGGFLDFNPRLLKRMRLMGYYDTMKAYGALDGIRYTFTRTGEVRVSPVAHRFMRRVASFDAETIRRVALHSSQPMHAPLISALEAETPLRKLDWKEVWLRGIELAAQAMEFREDAIYDPCLLAERILKFADSGESAEALNEKMIAEAAKKGSRELLGLLVRALRDHGVFPGDVLRTLADHPVETAAALALDCSREM
;
A
#
# COMPACT_ATOMS: atom_id res chain seq x y z
N PRO A 1 -8.16 -2.33 -36.65
CA PRO A 1 -6.99 -2.31 -35.74
C PRO A 1 -7.35 -1.50 -34.50
N PHE A 2 -7.30 -2.11 -33.31
CA PHE A 2 -7.53 -1.37 -32.07
C PHE A 2 -6.21 -0.73 -31.66
N LEU A 3 -6.18 0.60 -31.59
CA LEU A 3 -5.05 1.36 -31.06
C LEU A 3 -5.10 1.24 -29.51
N LYS A 4 -4.10 0.61 -28.91
CA LYS A 4 -3.93 0.60 -27.47
C LYS A 4 -2.87 1.63 -27.09
N MET A 5 -3.28 2.70 -26.42
CA MET A 5 -2.35 3.73 -25.93
C MET A 5 -1.84 3.30 -24.56
N ILE A 6 -0.52 3.25 -24.40
CA ILE A 6 0.15 2.92 -23.14
C ILE A 6 0.77 4.19 -22.60
N HIS A 7 0.33 4.61 -21.43
CA HIS A 7 0.91 5.75 -20.71
C HIS A 7 1.91 5.27 -19.67
N PRO A 8 3.04 5.96 -19.49
CA PRO A 8 3.95 5.67 -18.38
C PRO A 8 3.22 5.86 -17.06
N LEU A 9 3.28 4.86 -16.18
CA LEU A 9 2.68 4.92 -14.84
C LEU A 9 3.61 5.59 -13.83
N ASN A 10 4.92 5.56 -14.10
CA ASN A 10 5.95 6.12 -13.24
C ASN A 10 6.60 7.34 -13.86
N ASN A 11 7.15 8.22 -13.01
CA ASN A 11 7.96 9.33 -13.48
C ASN A 11 9.27 8.80 -14.09
N LEU A 12 9.41 8.96 -15.40
CA LEU A 12 10.56 8.51 -16.18
C LEU A 12 11.75 9.49 -16.13
N GLY A 13 11.61 10.64 -15.45
CA GLY A 13 12.64 11.68 -15.43
C GLY A 13 12.43 12.77 -16.49
N GLY A 14 13.36 13.72 -16.56
CA GLY A 14 13.28 14.84 -17.52
C GLY A 14 13.64 14.41 -18.94
N PHE A 15 13.01 15.05 -19.94
CA PHE A 15 13.21 14.77 -21.38
C PHE A 15 14.67 14.94 -21.84
N LEU A 16 15.44 15.75 -21.14
CA LEU A 16 16.84 16.04 -21.48
C LEU A 16 17.86 15.33 -20.59
N ASP A 17 17.41 14.36 -19.75
CA ASP A 17 18.32 13.62 -18.88
C ASP A 17 18.88 12.39 -19.61
N PHE A 18 20.09 12.51 -20.14
CA PHE A 18 20.79 11.46 -20.88
C PHE A 18 21.70 10.57 -20.01
N ASN A 19 21.47 10.53 -18.70
CA ASN A 19 22.23 9.63 -17.83
C ASN A 19 21.98 8.17 -18.22
N PRO A 20 23.03 7.38 -18.57
CA PRO A 20 22.88 5.99 -19.05
C PRO A 20 22.15 5.07 -18.07
N ARG A 21 22.30 5.29 -16.75
CA ARG A 21 21.61 4.52 -15.73
C ARG A 21 20.10 4.84 -15.71
N LEU A 22 19.77 6.13 -15.85
CA LEU A 22 18.39 6.57 -15.94
C LEU A 22 17.72 6.05 -17.21
N LEU A 23 18.38 6.15 -18.36
CA LEU A 23 17.87 5.62 -19.63
C LEU A 23 17.61 4.12 -19.58
N LYS A 24 18.51 3.35 -18.95
CA LYS A 24 18.29 1.91 -18.73
C LYS A 24 17.06 1.66 -17.88
N ARG A 25 16.90 2.41 -16.78
CA ARG A 25 15.72 2.33 -15.90
C ARG A 25 14.43 2.68 -16.67
N MET A 26 14.41 3.80 -17.39
CA MET A 26 13.26 4.26 -18.19
C MET A 26 12.82 3.19 -19.20
N ARG A 27 13.77 2.60 -19.94
CA ARG A 27 13.49 1.53 -20.90
C ARG A 27 12.87 0.31 -20.22
N LEU A 28 13.40 -0.08 -19.06
CA LEU A 28 12.92 -1.23 -18.30
C LEU A 28 11.49 -0.99 -17.78
N MET A 29 11.23 0.20 -17.23
CA MET A 29 9.91 0.57 -16.73
C MET A 29 8.88 0.65 -17.87
N GLY A 30 9.23 1.24 -19.02
CA GLY A 30 8.35 1.25 -20.20
C GLY A 30 8.03 -0.17 -20.71
N TYR A 31 8.99 -1.08 -20.65
CA TYR A 31 8.74 -2.49 -20.94
C TYR A 31 7.75 -3.11 -19.94
N TYR A 32 7.92 -2.85 -18.64
CA TYR A 32 7.01 -3.35 -17.61
C TYR A 32 5.59 -2.78 -17.78
N ASP A 33 5.45 -1.48 -18.04
CA ASP A 33 4.16 -0.86 -18.29
C ASP A 33 3.46 -1.47 -19.50
N THR A 34 4.22 -1.80 -20.54
CA THR A 34 3.72 -2.55 -21.71
C THR A 34 3.22 -3.94 -21.30
N MET A 35 4.01 -4.68 -20.53
CA MET A 35 3.63 -6.03 -20.08
C MET A 35 2.40 -6.01 -19.17
N LYS A 36 2.26 -5.01 -18.28
CA LYS A 36 1.05 -4.77 -17.48
C LYS A 36 -0.16 -4.49 -18.39
N ALA A 37 0.00 -3.59 -19.36
CA ALA A 37 -1.06 -3.24 -20.30
C ALA A 37 -1.59 -4.46 -21.10
N TYR A 38 -0.75 -5.46 -21.33
CA TYR A 38 -1.14 -6.72 -21.98
C TYR A 38 -1.51 -7.85 -21.00
N GLY A 39 -1.55 -7.56 -19.69
CA GLY A 39 -1.94 -8.52 -18.65
C GLY A 39 -0.93 -9.65 -18.41
N ALA A 40 0.33 -9.48 -18.83
CA ALA A 40 1.41 -10.41 -18.55
C ALA A 40 2.06 -10.17 -17.19
N LEU A 41 1.97 -8.96 -16.67
CA LEU A 41 2.39 -8.55 -15.33
C LEU A 41 1.26 -7.77 -14.66
N ASP A 42 1.29 -7.71 -13.35
CA ASP A 42 0.32 -7.01 -12.51
C ASP A 42 0.94 -5.75 -11.85
N GLY A 43 0.10 -4.95 -11.22
CA GLY A 43 0.46 -3.76 -10.44
C GLY A 43 0.32 -2.45 -11.22
N ILE A 44 0.39 -1.34 -10.47
CA ILE A 44 0.30 0.03 -11.01
C ILE A 44 1.68 0.66 -10.95
N ARG A 45 2.14 1.03 -9.77
CA ARG A 45 3.45 1.68 -9.55
C ARG A 45 4.58 0.66 -9.53
N TYR A 46 4.41 -0.41 -8.75
CA TYR A 46 5.34 -1.54 -8.71
C TYR A 46 4.96 -2.57 -9.76
N THR A 47 5.84 -3.50 -10.00
CA THR A 47 5.63 -4.55 -11.00
C THR A 47 5.62 -5.90 -10.31
N PHE A 48 4.52 -6.63 -10.50
CA PHE A 48 4.33 -7.94 -9.91
C PHE A 48 4.20 -9.03 -10.96
N THR A 49 4.67 -10.22 -10.63
CA THR A 49 4.32 -11.43 -11.35
C THR A 49 2.81 -11.67 -11.27
N ARG A 50 2.26 -12.25 -12.32
CA ARG A 50 0.82 -12.51 -12.37
C ARG A 50 0.37 -13.46 -11.27
N THR A 51 -0.58 -13.03 -10.47
CA THR A 51 -1.16 -13.81 -9.37
C THR A 51 -2.58 -14.27 -9.74
N GLY A 52 -2.93 -15.50 -9.38
CA GLY A 52 -4.27 -16.05 -9.65
C GLY A 52 -5.34 -15.35 -8.80
N GLU A 53 -6.40 -14.89 -9.46
CA GLU A 53 -7.50 -14.11 -8.86
C GLU A 53 -8.22 -14.85 -7.72
N VAL A 54 -8.44 -16.16 -7.91
CA VAL A 54 -9.14 -17.02 -6.95
C VAL A 54 -8.43 -17.10 -5.59
N ARG A 55 -7.09 -17.09 -5.60
CA ARG A 55 -6.29 -17.18 -4.37
C ARG A 55 -6.32 -15.88 -3.55
N VAL A 56 -6.41 -14.75 -4.21
CA VAL A 56 -6.27 -13.42 -3.60
C VAL A 56 -7.61 -12.80 -3.23
N SER A 57 -8.71 -13.21 -3.87
CA SER A 57 -10.04 -12.61 -3.65
C SER A 57 -10.48 -12.56 -2.18
N PRO A 58 -10.36 -13.63 -1.35
CA PRO A 58 -10.76 -13.57 0.04
C PRO A 58 -9.96 -12.55 0.87
N VAL A 59 -8.66 -12.44 0.57
CA VAL A 59 -7.74 -11.49 1.23
C VAL A 59 -8.11 -10.06 0.86
N ALA A 60 -8.35 -9.81 -0.43
CA ALA A 60 -8.75 -8.50 -0.94
C ALA A 60 -10.09 -8.03 -0.36
N HIS A 61 -11.09 -8.90 -0.27
CA HIS A 61 -12.37 -8.59 0.36
C HIS A 61 -12.21 -8.26 1.85
N ARG A 62 -11.37 -9.01 2.56
CA ARG A 62 -11.07 -8.74 3.98
C ARG A 62 -10.35 -7.41 4.14
N PHE A 63 -9.35 -7.14 3.31
CA PHE A 63 -8.61 -5.89 3.28
C PHE A 63 -9.56 -4.70 3.09
N MET A 64 -10.41 -4.72 2.06
CA MET A 64 -11.35 -3.63 1.81
C MET A 64 -12.36 -3.43 2.93
N ARG A 65 -12.85 -4.49 3.56
CA ARG A 65 -13.72 -4.35 4.74
C ARG A 65 -13.00 -3.65 5.89
N ARG A 66 -11.72 -3.96 6.13
CA ARG A 66 -10.93 -3.32 7.19
C ARG A 66 -10.66 -1.85 6.88
N VAL A 67 -10.33 -1.52 5.62
CA VAL A 67 -10.18 -0.14 5.15
C VAL A 67 -11.47 0.64 5.35
N ALA A 68 -12.59 0.13 4.86
CA ALA A 68 -13.88 0.79 4.99
C ALA A 68 -14.31 0.97 6.47
N SER A 69 -14.05 -0.03 7.31
CA SER A 69 -14.34 0.06 8.75
C SER A 69 -13.48 1.11 9.45
N PHE A 70 -12.18 1.17 9.13
CA PHE A 70 -11.27 2.18 9.65
C PHE A 70 -11.73 3.59 9.26
N ASP A 71 -11.98 3.82 7.97
CA ASP A 71 -12.39 5.12 7.46
C ASP A 71 -13.74 5.57 8.06
N ALA A 72 -14.72 4.67 8.14
CA ALA A 72 -16.03 4.96 8.73
C ALA A 72 -15.90 5.35 10.21
N GLU A 73 -15.13 4.62 11.00
CA GLU A 73 -14.94 4.90 12.42
C GLU A 73 -14.14 6.20 12.64
N THR A 74 -13.12 6.45 11.81
CA THR A 74 -12.35 7.69 11.84
C THR A 74 -13.22 8.90 11.52
N ILE A 75 -13.99 8.83 10.43
CA ILE A 75 -14.92 9.91 10.04
C ILE A 75 -15.94 10.14 11.15
N ARG A 76 -16.53 9.09 11.72
CA ARG A 76 -17.51 9.20 12.81
C ARG A 76 -16.92 9.95 14.02
N ARG A 77 -15.70 9.63 14.43
CA ARG A 77 -15.04 10.27 15.57
C ARG A 77 -14.66 11.71 15.30
N VAL A 78 -14.15 12.01 14.10
CA VAL A 78 -13.79 13.38 13.71
C VAL A 78 -15.06 14.25 13.58
N ALA A 79 -16.13 13.73 12.98
CA ALA A 79 -17.40 14.46 12.85
C ALA A 79 -18.03 14.88 14.18
N LEU A 80 -17.74 14.15 15.27
CA LEU A 80 -18.17 14.53 16.62
C LEU A 80 -17.44 15.77 17.18
N HIS A 81 -16.26 16.12 16.61
CA HIS A 81 -15.39 17.17 17.14
C HIS A 81 -15.05 18.26 16.11
N SER A 82 -15.51 18.15 14.86
CA SER A 82 -15.22 19.09 13.78
C SER A 82 -16.39 19.24 12.83
N SER A 83 -16.67 20.48 12.43
CA SER A 83 -17.66 20.79 11.39
C SER A 83 -17.12 20.66 9.96
N GLN A 84 -15.82 20.31 9.78
CA GLN A 84 -15.24 20.13 8.45
C GLN A 84 -15.47 18.70 7.94
N PRO A 85 -15.88 18.54 6.67
CA PRO A 85 -15.99 17.23 6.06
C PRO A 85 -14.61 16.57 5.96
N MET A 86 -14.47 15.37 6.50
CA MET A 86 -13.26 14.56 6.37
C MET A 86 -13.46 13.55 5.23
N HIS A 87 -12.53 13.52 4.31
CA HIS A 87 -12.48 12.46 3.29
C HIS A 87 -11.97 11.16 3.92
N ALA A 88 -12.39 10.03 3.36
CA ALA A 88 -11.91 8.70 3.75
C ALA A 88 -10.39 8.57 3.51
N PRO A 89 -9.53 8.61 4.55
CA PRO A 89 -8.10 8.78 4.36
C PRO A 89 -7.44 7.58 3.69
N LEU A 90 -7.83 6.36 4.05
CA LEU A 90 -7.22 5.16 3.47
C LEU A 90 -7.70 4.91 2.05
N ILE A 91 -8.99 5.13 1.77
CA ILE A 91 -9.52 5.05 0.40
C ILE A 91 -8.80 6.07 -0.48
N SER A 92 -8.63 7.30 0.00
CA SER A 92 -7.92 8.35 -0.75
C SER A 92 -6.46 7.96 -1.05
N ALA A 93 -5.76 7.32 -0.12
CA ALA A 93 -4.40 6.84 -0.34
C ALA A 93 -4.34 5.70 -1.37
N LEU A 94 -5.32 4.79 -1.34
CA LEU A 94 -5.42 3.72 -2.33
C LEU A 94 -5.74 4.25 -3.74
N GLU A 95 -6.54 5.32 -3.83
CA GLU A 95 -6.97 5.95 -5.08
C GLU A 95 -5.97 6.96 -5.65
N ALA A 96 -4.85 7.23 -5.00
CA ALA A 96 -3.93 8.31 -5.37
C ALA A 96 -3.46 8.26 -6.84
N GLU A 97 -3.40 7.09 -7.45
CA GLU A 97 -2.97 6.90 -8.85
C GLU A 97 -4.09 6.37 -9.75
N THR A 98 -5.03 5.59 -9.21
CA THR A 98 -6.13 4.99 -9.98
C THR A 98 -7.39 4.84 -9.11
N PRO A 99 -8.56 5.31 -9.57
CA PRO A 99 -9.82 5.15 -8.83
C PRO A 99 -10.14 3.68 -8.58
N LEU A 100 -10.49 3.30 -7.33
CA LEU A 100 -10.79 1.91 -6.93
C LEU A 100 -11.88 1.25 -7.78
N ARG A 101 -12.87 2.03 -8.27
CA ARG A 101 -13.92 1.52 -9.16
C ARG A 101 -13.42 0.94 -10.49
N LYS A 102 -12.16 1.21 -10.85
CA LYS A 102 -11.50 0.69 -12.06
C LYS A 102 -10.64 -0.52 -11.77
N LEU A 103 -10.47 -0.86 -10.49
CA LEU A 103 -9.64 -1.97 -10.03
C LEU A 103 -10.52 -3.19 -9.74
N ASP A 104 -10.04 -4.36 -10.08
CA ASP A 104 -10.58 -5.61 -9.56
C ASP A 104 -10.11 -5.87 -8.11
N TRP A 105 -10.67 -6.89 -7.46
CA TRP A 105 -10.33 -7.21 -6.08
C TRP A 105 -8.85 -7.55 -5.88
N LYS A 106 -8.24 -8.19 -6.86
CA LYS A 106 -6.81 -8.50 -6.86
C LYS A 106 -5.98 -7.22 -6.90
N GLU A 107 -6.31 -6.32 -7.81
CA GLU A 107 -5.60 -5.04 -7.98
C GLU A 107 -5.71 -4.16 -6.74
N VAL A 108 -6.86 -4.16 -6.06
CA VAL A 108 -7.03 -3.44 -4.79
C VAL A 108 -6.09 -3.97 -3.71
N TRP A 109 -5.96 -5.29 -3.57
CA TRP A 109 -4.99 -5.86 -2.64
C TRP A 109 -3.55 -5.56 -3.07
N LEU A 110 -3.23 -5.72 -4.36
CA LEU A 110 -1.90 -5.36 -4.89
C LEU A 110 -1.56 -3.90 -4.60
N ARG A 111 -2.54 -3.00 -4.68
CA ARG A 111 -2.33 -1.60 -4.31
C ARG A 111 -1.91 -1.44 -2.85
N GLY A 112 -2.51 -2.18 -1.93
CA GLY A 112 -2.07 -2.23 -0.52
C GLY A 112 -0.63 -2.73 -0.36
N ILE A 113 -0.22 -3.76 -1.12
CA ILE A 113 1.17 -4.26 -1.14
C ILE A 113 2.13 -3.26 -1.78
N GLU A 114 1.70 -2.50 -2.80
CA GLU A 114 2.49 -1.39 -3.36
C GLU A 114 2.79 -0.30 -2.33
N LEU A 115 1.79 0.07 -1.51
CA LEU A 115 1.99 1.03 -0.43
C LEU A 115 2.99 0.50 0.61
N ALA A 116 2.95 -0.79 0.91
CA ALA A 116 3.93 -1.43 1.79
C ALA A 116 5.34 -1.42 1.17
N ALA A 117 5.46 -1.72 -0.13
CA ALA A 117 6.71 -1.66 -0.85
C ALA A 117 7.29 -0.22 -0.89
N GLN A 118 6.43 0.77 -1.05
CA GLN A 118 6.78 2.18 -1.01
C GLN A 118 7.29 2.58 0.38
N ALA A 119 6.58 2.26 1.45
CA ALA A 119 6.98 2.56 2.82
C ALA A 119 8.32 1.89 3.21
N MET A 120 8.62 0.73 2.61
CA MET A 120 9.86 -0.02 2.80
C MET A 120 10.96 0.37 1.80
N GLU A 121 10.73 1.36 0.93
CA GLU A 121 11.67 1.86 -0.07
C GLU A 121 12.20 0.77 -1.04
N PHE A 122 11.34 -0.18 -1.42
CA PHE A 122 11.69 -1.16 -2.44
C PHE A 122 11.87 -0.48 -3.80
N ARG A 123 12.69 -1.07 -4.66
CA ARG A 123 12.95 -0.53 -5.99
C ARG A 123 11.76 -0.72 -6.92
N GLU A 124 11.34 0.34 -7.62
CA GLU A 124 10.24 0.30 -8.58
C GLU A 124 10.62 -0.41 -9.90
N ASP A 125 11.91 -0.46 -10.23
CA ASP A 125 12.44 -1.05 -11.46
C ASP A 125 12.76 -2.56 -11.34
N ALA A 126 12.11 -3.24 -10.41
CA ALA A 126 12.24 -4.69 -10.20
C ALA A 126 10.85 -5.36 -10.32
N ILE A 127 10.85 -6.66 -10.64
CA ILE A 127 9.65 -7.50 -10.63
C ILE A 127 9.64 -8.28 -9.33
N TYR A 128 8.49 -8.30 -8.66
CA TYR A 128 8.28 -9.01 -7.40
C TYR A 128 7.17 -10.05 -7.54
N ASP A 129 7.28 -11.16 -6.80
CA ASP A 129 6.11 -11.94 -6.44
C ASP A 129 5.42 -11.24 -5.27
N PRO A 130 4.14 -10.85 -5.38
CA PRO A 130 3.48 -10.05 -4.34
C PRO A 130 3.29 -10.81 -3.03
N CYS A 131 3.11 -12.14 -3.07
CA CYS A 131 2.97 -12.95 -1.85
C CYS A 131 4.31 -13.06 -1.12
N LEU A 132 5.40 -13.33 -1.86
CA LEU A 132 6.74 -13.39 -1.29
C LEU A 132 7.21 -12.02 -0.77
N LEU A 133 6.81 -10.94 -1.45
CA LEU A 133 7.12 -9.58 -0.98
C LEU A 133 6.39 -9.29 0.33
N ALA A 134 5.09 -9.59 0.42
CA ALA A 134 4.31 -9.44 1.65
C ALA A 134 4.93 -10.24 2.80
N GLU A 135 5.27 -11.52 2.57
CA GLU A 135 5.92 -12.38 3.56
C GLU A 135 7.27 -11.80 4.03
N ARG A 136 8.08 -11.29 3.10
CA ARG A 136 9.38 -10.69 3.42
C ARG A 136 9.22 -9.44 4.30
N ILE A 137 8.24 -8.59 4.01
CA ILE A 137 7.97 -7.39 4.80
C ILE A 137 7.44 -7.78 6.17
N LEU A 138 6.54 -8.76 6.25
CA LEU A 138 6.02 -9.29 7.51
C LEU A 138 7.15 -9.85 8.40
N LYS A 139 8.04 -10.66 7.87
CA LYS A 139 9.22 -11.19 8.59
C LYS A 139 10.09 -10.07 9.17
N PHE A 140 10.30 -9.00 8.40
CA PHE A 140 11.03 -7.82 8.89
C PHE A 140 10.26 -7.14 10.02
N ALA A 141 8.97 -6.87 9.84
CA ALA A 141 8.14 -6.20 10.83
C ALA A 141 8.03 -7.02 12.12
N ASP A 142 7.89 -8.36 12.02
CA ASP A 142 7.72 -9.28 13.15
C ASP A 142 9.02 -9.53 13.94
N SER A 143 10.19 -9.15 13.41
CA SER A 143 11.46 -9.29 14.11
C SER A 143 11.64 -8.35 15.30
N GLY A 144 10.75 -7.37 15.48
CA GLY A 144 10.73 -6.47 16.61
C GLY A 144 10.05 -7.04 17.85
N GLU A 145 10.32 -6.43 19.01
CA GLU A 145 9.63 -6.75 20.26
C GLU A 145 8.10 -6.57 20.13
N SER A 146 7.37 -7.30 20.99
CA SER A 146 5.90 -7.17 21.07
C SER A 146 5.51 -5.72 21.31
N ALA A 147 4.52 -5.24 20.58
CA ALA A 147 4.07 -3.87 20.74
C ALA A 147 3.23 -3.78 22.04
N GLU A 148 3.64 -2.89 22.96
CA GLU A 148 2.73 -2.39 23.98
C GLU A 148 1.46 -1.81 23.32
N ALA A 149 0.43 -1.52 24.10
CA ALA A 149 -0.78 -0.91 23.57
C ALA A 149 -0.42 0.36 22.76
N LEU A 150 -0.76 0.35 21.46
CA LEU A 150 -0.43 1.43 20.53
C LEU A 150 -1.02 2.76 21.03
N ASN A 151 -0.19 3.80 21.10
CA ASN A 151 -0.61 5.14 21.49
C ASN A 151 -0.04 6.21 20.56
N GLU A 152 -0.60 7.42 20.63
CA GLU A 152 -0.21 8.55 19.75
C GLU A 152 1.28 8.90 19.83
N LYS A 153 1.88 8.82 21.02
CA LYS A 153 3.30 9.12 21.22
C LYS A 153 4.19 8.14 20.47
N MET A 154 3.87 6.84 20.53
CA MET A 154 4.61 5.80 19.80
C MET A 154 4.51 6.00 18.29
N ILE A 155 3.31 6.33 17.77
CA ILE A 155 3.09 6.64 16.36
C ILE A 155 3.94 7.84 15.93
N ALA A 156 3.89 8.94 16.69
CA ALA A 156 4.63 10.15 16.38
C ALA A 156 6.16 9.93 16.43
N GLU A 157 6.66 9.12 17.34
CA GLU A 157 8.08 8.77 17.44
C GLU A 157 8.52 7.87 16.27
N ALA A 158 7.70 6.88 15.90
CA ALA A 158 7.99 6.02 14.77
C ALA A 158 7.93 6.80 13.45
N ALA A 159 6.93 7.67 13.26
CA ALA A 159 6.80 8.52 12.08
C ALA A 159 8.00 9.46 11.89
N LYS A 160 8.56 10.00 12.98
CA LYS A 160 9.80 10.81 12.93
C LYS A 160 11.02 10.02 12.46
N LYS A 161 11.05 8.71 12.70
CA LYS A 161 12.14 7.83 12.24
C LYS A 161 11.98 7.42 10.77
N GLY A 162 10.76 7.50 10.25
CA GLY A 162 10.44 7.22 8.85
C GLY A 162 9.31 6.20 8.65
N SER A 163 8.83 6.11 7.41
CA SER A 163 7.71 5.24 7.03
C SER A 163 7.94 3.76 7.33
N ARG A 164 9.19 3.31 7.23
CA ARG A 164 9.57 1.92 7.51
C ARG A 164 9.35 1.54 8.98
N GLU A 165 9.79 2.39 9.90
CA GLU A 165 9.64 2.20 11.33
C GLU A 165 8.17 2.28 11.74
N LEU A 166 7.44 3.23 11.17
CA LEU A 166 6.01 3.36 11.41
C LEU A 166 5.25 2.12 10.90
N LEU A 167 5.51 1.69 9.67
CA LEU A 167 4.89 0.47 9.14
C LEU A 167 5.19 -0.75 10.03
N GLY A 168 6.44 -0.92 10.46
CA GLY A 168 6.82 -2.00 11.37
C GLY A 168 6.07 -1.96 12.70
N LEU A 169 5.90 -0.78 13.30
CA LEU A 169 5.12 -0.59 14.53
C LEU A 169 3.65 -0.99 14.31
N LEU A 170 3.03 -0.51 13.23
CA LEU A 170 1.62 -0.77 12.93
C LEU A 170 1.34 -2.24 12.65
N VAL A 171 2.23 -2.92 11.91
CA VAL A 171 2.12 -4.36 11.63
C VAL A 171 2.21 -5.19 12.90
N ARG A 172 3.12 -4.84 13.84
CA ARG A 172 3.21 -5.50 15.14
C ARG A 172 1.97 -5.26 16.01
N ALA A 173 1.48 -4.01 16.04
CA ALA A 173 0.26 -3.69 16.79
C ALA A 173 -0.94 -4.51 16.29
N LEU A 174 -1.09 -4.69 14.97
CA LEU A 174 -2.13 -5.53 14.39
C LEU A 174 -1.93 -7.02 14.70
N ARG A 175 -0.68 -7.51 14.67
CA ARG A 175 -0.35 -8.89 15.04
C ARG A 175 -0.77 -9.19 16.49
N ASP A 176 -0.47 -8.26 17.41
CA ASP A 176 -0.62 -8.49 18.85
C ASP A 176 -2.06 -8.21 19.33
N HIS A 177 -2.77 -7.29 18.69
CA HIS A 177 -4.10 -6.83 19.13
C HIS A 177 -5.22 -7.03 18.08
N GLY A 178 -4.90 -7.35 16.84
CA GLY A 178 -5.86 -7.59 15.75
C GLY A 178 -6.52 -6.34 15.16
N VAL A 179 -6.63 -5.26 15.94
CA VAL A 179 -7.26 -3.99 15.56
C VAL A 179 -6.49 -2.81 16.12
N PHE A 180 -6.63 -1.66 15.48
CA PHE A 180 -6.11 -0.42 16.04
C PHE A 180 -7.02 0.12 17.14
N PRO A 181 -6.47 0.61 18.27
CA PRO A 181 -7.24 1.28 19.32
C PRO A 181 -7.96 2.51 18.77
N GLY A 182 -9.17 2.77 19.28
CA GLY A 182 -10.00 3.85 18.76
C GLY A 182 -9.47 5.25 19.01
N ASP A 183 -8.69 5.44 20.06
CA ASP A 183 -8.06 6.71 20.44
C ASP A 183 -6.97 7.17 19.48
N VAL A 184 -6.30 6.23 18.79
CA VAL A 184 -5.22 6.56 17.83
C VAL A 184 -5.69 6.69 16.37
N LEU A 185 -6.96 6.43 16.05
CA LEU A 185 -7.44 6.43 14.66
C LEU A 185 -7.22 7.77 13.94
N ARG A 186 -7.37 8.89 14.67
CA ARG A 186 -7.13 10.22 14.12
C ARG A 186 -5.66 10.39 13.71
N THR A 187 -4.75 10.04 14.60
CA THR A 187 -3.30 10.12 14.33
C THR A 187 -2.92 9.18 13.18
N LEU A 188 -3.51 7.99 13.10
CA LEU A 188 -3.29 7.06 11.99
C LEU A 188 -3.85 7.57 10.65
N ALA A 189 -4.90 8.37 10.67
CA ALA A 189 -5.45 9.02 9.47
C ALA A 189 -4.49 10.06 8.86
N ASP A 190 -3.56 10.60 9.64
CA ASP A 190 -2.48 11.48 9.16
C ASP A 190 -1.34 10.68 8.48
N HIS A 191 -1.36 9.34 8.60
CA HIS A 191 -0.39 8.40 8.00
C HIS A 191 -1.12 7.32 7.17
N PRO A 192 -1.90 7.72 6.15
CA PRO A 192 -2.81 6.79 5.48
C PRO A 192 -2.10 5.72 4.64
N VAL A 193 -0.90 6.02 4.12
CA VAL A 193 -0.09 5.08 3.32
C VAL A 193 0.36 3.91 4.18
N GLU A 194 1.01 4.18 5.31
CA GLU A 194 1.53 3.17 6.23
C GLU A 194 0.39 2.39 6.89
N THR A 195 -0.71 3.06 7.20
CA THR A 195 -1.89 2.43 7.81
C THR A 195 -2.57 1.46 6.84
N ALA A 196 -2.81 1.87 5.59
CA ALA A 196 -3.37 0.99 4.56
C ALA A 196 -2.43 -0.19 4.24
N ALA A 197 -1.11 0.08 4.16
CA ALA A 197 -0.08 -0.93 3.97
C ALA A 197 -0.09 -1.98 5.10
N ALA A 198 -0.16 -1.54 6.36
CA ALA A 198 -0.21 -2.44 7.52
C ALA A 198 -1.45 -3.35 7.49
N LEU A 199 -2.63 -2.80 7.13
CA LEU A 199 -3.85 -3.59 6.98
C LEU A 199 -3.75 -4.62 5.86
N ALA A 200 -3.15 -4.26 4.72
CA ALA A 200 -2.95 -5.19 3.59
C ALA A 200 -2.02 -6.34 3.96
N LEU A 201 -0.91 -6.04 4.64
CA LEU A 201 0.06 -7.03 5.12
C LEU A 201 -0.57 -7.95 6.16
N ASP A 202 -1.30 -7.41 7.14
CA ASP A 202 -1.95 -8.23 8.17
C ASP A 202 -3.00 -9.17 7.57
N CYS A 203 -3.79 -8.71 6.61
CA CYS A 203 -4.70 -9.57 5.85
C CYS A 203 -3.96 -10.68 5.06
N SER A 204 -2.70 -10.47 4.70
CA SER A 204 -1.90 -11.43 3.95
C SER A 204 -1.30 -12.56 4.81
N ARG A 205 -1.35 -12.46 6.15
CA ARG A 205 -0.84 -13.50 7.07
C ARG A 205 -1.54 -14.85 6.92
N GLU A 206 -2.76 -14.84 6.40
CA GLU A 206 -3.60 -16.02 6.28
C GLU A 206 -3.61 -16.61 4.84
N MET A 207 -2.69 -16.17 3.98
CA MET A 207 -2.49 -16.72 2.65
C MET A 207 -1.55 -17.92 2.65
#